data_54986d37b3e6536954e7288ffd1a64b4
#
_entry.id   54986d37b3e6536954e7288ffd1a64b4
#
_cell.length_a   1.000
_cell.length_b   1.000
_cell.length_c   1.000
_cell.angle_alpha   90.00
_cell.angle_beta   90.00
_cell.angle_gamma   90.00
#
_symmetry.space_group_name_H-M   'P 1'
#
loop_
_entity.id
_entity.type
_entity.pdbx_description
1 polymer ?
#
loop_
_entity_poly.entity_id
_entity_poly.type
_entity_poly.pdbx_seq_one_letter_code
_entity_poly.pdbx_strand_id
1 'polypeptide(L)'
;KLGGYTYTQLHKGKEWYVDFYALDPATNTMRRKKYSISTELRVAERNRRATEIINVVSSQLMKGWNPWVQTDNSRAYVLFDDCLQRYLDFVDRMDRKKTRQSYHSRVNVLKEYIATRVTPLKYAYQFDESFCNDFIDWIYLDRESSARTRNNYRGWLFGFSEFMVARKYIANNPVEKIK
;
A
#
# COMPACT_ATOMS: atom_id res chain seq x y z
N LYS A 1 18.74 4.79 -4.36
CA LYS A 1 17.54 3.92 -4.31
C LYS A 1 16.38 4.76 -3.80
N LEU A 2 15.51 5.16 -4.70
CA LEU A 2 14.25 5.83 -4.37
C LEU A 2 13.23 4.75 -4.00
N GLY A 3 12.81 4.72 -2.74
CA GLY A 3 11.59 4.10 -2.24
C GLY A 3 11.04 2.82 -2.91
N GLY A 4 11.86 1.76 -3.10
CA GLY A 4 11.38 0.47 -3.59
C GLY A 4 11.32 0.30 -5.11
N TYR A 5 11.88 1.21 -5.91
CA TYR A 5 12.03 1.06 -7.36
C TYR A 5 13.30 1.72 -7.91
N THR A 6 13.70 1.36 -9.14
CA THR A 6 14.78 2.00 -9.89
C THR A 6 14.22 2.96 -10.94
N TYR A 7 15.05 3.88 -11.43
CA TYR A 7 14.68 4.67 -12.60
C TYR A 7 14.42 3.78 -13.81
N THR A 8 13.50 4.22 -14.68
CA THR A 8 13.25 3.60 -15.97
C THR A 8 14.45 3.80 -16.90
N GLN A 9 14.86 2.74 -17.59
CA GLN A 9 16.00 2.75 -18.52
C GLN A 9 15.55 2.29 -19.91
N LEU A 10 16.02 3.01 -20.95
CA LEU A 10 15.81 2.61 -22.34
C LEU A 10 17.02 1.81 -22.83
N HIS A 11 16.75 0.62 -23.35
CA HIS A 11 17.74 -0.23 -24.01
C HIS A 11 17.48 -0.23 -25.52
N LYS A 12 18.53 0.11 -26.29
CA LYS A 12 18.55 0.16 -27.75
C LYS A 12 19.49 -0.92 -28.27
N GLY A 13 18.96 -1.95 -28.90
CA GLY A 13 19.74 -3.04 -29.46
C GLY A 13 18.95 -3.71 -30.60
N LYS A 14 19.13 -5.00 -30.75
CA LYS A 14 18.30 -5.81 -31.69
C LYS A 14 16.81 -5.68 -31.34
N GLU A 15 16.51 -5.68 -30.03
CA GLU A 15 15.19 -5.37 -29.49
C GLU A 15 15.28 -4.09 -28.65
N TRP A 16 14.31 -3.20 -28.83
CA TRP A 16 14.19 -2.01 -28.00
C TRP A 16 13.19 -2.26 -26.89
N TYR A 17 13.55 -1.86 -25.67
CA TYR A 17 12.66 -1.95 -24.51
C TYR A 17 13.00 -0.91 -23.45
N VAL A 18 12.00 -0.61 -22.64
CA VAL A 18 12.15 0.16 -21.41
C VAL A 18 11.99 -0.80 -20.25
N ASP A 19 12.87 -0.74 -19.27
CA ASP A 19 12.73 -1.53 -18.04
C ASP A 19 12.98 -0.72 -16.78
N PHE A 20 12.61 -1.32 -15.69
CA PHE A 20 12.90 -0.88 -14.32
C PHE A 20 12.71 -2.06 -13.37
N TYR A 21 13.22 -1.90 -12.14
CA TYR A 21 12.98 -2.84 -11.06
C TYR A 21 12.05 -2.19 -10.03
N ALA A 22 11.12 -2.97 -9.49
CA ALA A 22 10.27 -2.57 -8.38
C ALA A 22 10.22 -3.69 -7.34
N LEU A 23 10.12 -3.31 -6.07
CA LEU A 23 10.00 -4.25 -4.96
C LEU A 23 8.66 -4.99 -5.08
N ASP A 24 8.73 -6.32 -5.17
CA ASP A 24 7.55 -7.18 -5.06
C ASP A 24 7.26 -7.41 -3.57
N PRO A 25 6.15 -6.89 -3.03
CA PRO A 25 5.84 -7.04 -1.62
C PRO A 25 5.56 -8.49 -1.19
N ALA A 26 5.14 -9.36 -2.12
CA ALA A 26 4.88 -10.76 -1.83
C ALA A 26 6.17 -11.57 -1.58
N THR A 27 7.26 -11.21 -2.28
CA THR A 27 8.54 -11.92 -2.17
C THR A 27 9.62 -11.11 -1.47
N ASN A 28 9.35 -9.84 -1.18
CA ASN A 28 10.30 -8.84 -0.66
C ASN A 28 11.58 -8.73 -1.50
N THR A 29 11.48 -8.94 -2.80
CA THR A 29 12.60 -8.89 -3.76
C THR A 29 12.36 -7.86 -4.86
N MET A 30 13.46 -7.29 -5.39
CA MET A 30 13.40 -6.41 -6.55
C MET A 30 13.17 -7.23 -7.82
N ARG A 31 12.00 -7.08 -8.45
CA ARG A 31 11.66 -7.76 -9.69
C ARG A 31 11.68 -6.80 -10.87
N ARG A 32 12.15 -7.29 -12.02
CA ARG A 32 12.26 -6.54 -13.26
C ARG A 32 10.92 -6.49 -14.00
N LYS A 33 10.50 -5.30 -14.43
CA LYS A 33 9.40 -5.11 -15.38
C LYS A 33 9.96 -4.58 -16.69
N LYS A 34 9.59 -5.22 -17.82
CA LYS A 34 10.06 -4.87 -19.17
C LYS A 34 8.86 -4.50 -20.04
N TYR A 35 8.98 -3.41 -20.81
CA TYR A 35 8.04 -2.99 -21.85
C TYR A 35 8.77 -3.01 -23.19
N SER A 36 8.44 -3.96 -24.05
CA SER A 36 9.03 -4.09 -25.39
C SER A 36 8.45 -3.06 -26.35
N ILE A 37 9.29 -2.57 -27.25
CA ILE A 37 8.91 -1.64 -28.32
C ILE A 37 9.03 -2.39 -29.64
N SER A 38 7.98 -2.34 -30.47
CA SER A 38 7.94 -3.08 -31.72
C SER A 38 9.11 -2.71 -32.63
N THR A 39 9.74 -3.73 -33.21
CA THR A 39 10.83 -3.59 -34.17
C THR A 39 10.32 -3.16 -35.56
N GLU A 40 9.02 -3.24 -35.83
CA GLU A 40 8.39 -2.80 -37.08
C GLU A 40 8.28 -1.28 -37.21
N LEU A 41 8.34 -0.57 -36.07
CA LEU A 41 8.28 0.90 -36.04
C LEU A 41 9.59 1.51 -36.55
N ARG A 42 9.51 2.67 -37.21
CA ARG A 42 10.68 3.48 -37.60
C ARG A 42 11.41 3.97 -36.35
N VAL A 43 12.71 4.23 -36.47
CA VAL A 43 13.55 4.64 -35.32
C VAL A 43 13.00 5.88 -34.60
N ALA A 44 12.49 6.87 -35.35
CA ALA A 44 11.86 8.06 -34.77
C ALA A 44 10.63 7.72 -33.92
N GLU A 45 9.79 6.82 -34.41
CA GLU A 45 8.58 6.36 -33.71
C GLU A 45 8.94 5.53 -32.46
N ARG A 46 9.97 4.68 -32.55
CA ARG A 46 10.49 3.93 -31.37
C ARG A 46 10.98 4.88 -30.28
N ASN A 47 11.71 5.94 -30.65
CA ASN A 47 12.15 6.95 -29.65
C ASN A 47 10.96 7.64 -29.02
N ARG A 48 9.96 8.07 -29.80
CA ARG A 48 8.74 8.70 -29.26
C ARG A 48 8.02 7.76 -28.31
N ARG A 49 7.82 6.50 -28.71
CA ARG A 49 7.16 5.49 -27.88
C ARG A 49 7.93 5.18 -26.60
N ALA A 50 9.26 5.11 -26.66
CA ALA A 50 10.12 4.95 -25.49
C ALA A 50 9.92 6.11 -24.50
N THR A 51 9.94 7.35 -25.00
CA THR A 51 9.74 8.55 -24.16
C THR A 51 8.35 8.57 -23.52
N GLU A 52 7.31 8.20 -24.24
CA GLU A 52 5.94 8.06 -23.71
C GLU A 52 5.88 7.03 -22.58
N ILE A 53 6.45 5.84 -22.78
CA ILE A 53 6.50 4.77 -21.75
C ILE A 53 7.26 5.27 -20.51
N ILE A 54 8.44 5.87 -20.69
CA ILE A 54 9.25 6.38 -19.58
C ILE A 54 8.47 7.42 -18.78
N ASN A 55 7.85 8.38 -19.43
CA ASN A 55 7.10 9.46 -18.75
C ASN A 55 5.91 8.91 -17.96
N VAL A 56 5.11 8.02 -18.58
CA VAL A 56 3.95 7.41 -17.93
C VAL A 56 4.37 6.56 -16.74
N VAL A 57 5.32 5.66 -16.94
CA VAL A 57 5.78 4.73 -15.89
C VAL A 57 6.46 5.47 -14.75
N SER A 58 7.35 6.43 -15.04
CA SER A 58 8.02 7.23 -14.02
C SER A 58 7.02 8.05 -13.20
N SER A 59 6.01 8.64 -13.85
CA SER A 59 4.94 9.36 -13.13
C SER A 59 4.13 8.43 -12.22
N GLN A 60 3.81 7.22 -12.68
CA GLN A 60 3.09 6.22 -11.88
C GLN A 60 3.91 5.75 -10.67
N LEU A 61 5.21 5.44 -10.88
CA LEU A 61 6.12 5.03 -9.81
C LEU A 61 6.29 6.13 -8.74
N MET A 62 6.41 7.40 -9.16
CA MET A 62 6.47 8.53 -8.23
C MET A 62 5.18 8.70 -7.42
N LYS A 63 4.03 8.34 -7.99
CA LYS A 63 2.73 8.33 -7.31
C LYS A 63 2.52 7.08 -6.43
N GLY A 64 3.52 6.19 -6.35
CA GLY A 64 3.48 4.98 -5.52
C GLY A 64 2.88 3.75 -6.20
N TRP A 65 2.61 3.81 -7.51
CA TRP A 65 2.20 2.61 -8.24
C TRP A 65 3.28 1.52 -8.19
N ASN A 66 2.84 0.28 -7.99
CA ASN A 66 3.71 -0.89 -7.97
C ASN A 66 3.17 -1.93 -8.99
N PRO A 67 3.98 -2.35 -9.99
CA PRO A 67 3.54 -3.25 -11.07
C PRO A 67 3.21 -4.67 -10.60
N TRP A 68 3.59 -5.04 -9.37
CA TRP A 68 3.36 -6.36 -8.78
C TRP A 68 2.12 -6.41 -7.89
N VAL A 69 1.54 -5.25 -7.60
CA VAL A 69 0.31 -5.14 -6.82
C VAL A 69 -0.86 -4.96 -7.78
N GLN A 70 -1.67 -5.98 -7.92
CA GLN A 70 -2.93 -5.88 -8.66
C GLN A 70 -3.95 -5.17 -7.78
N THR A 71 -4.22 -3.92 -8.08
CA THR A 71 -5.31 -3.18 -7.44
C THR A 71 -6.22 -2.61 -8.53
N ASP A 72 -7.46 -3.03 -8.53
CA ASP A 72 -8.52 -2.44 -9.36
C ASP A 72 -8.98 -1.08 -8.79
N ASN A 73 -8.31 -0.62 -7.75
CA ASN A 73 -8.71 0.53 -6.99
C ASN A 73 -7.81 1.75 -7.25
N SER A 74 -8.39 2.80 -7.82
CA SER A 74 -7.69 4.07 -8.13
C SER A 74 -7.13 4.78 -6.88
N ARG A 75 -7.60 4.45 -5.69
CA ARG A 75 -7.17 5.04 -4.40
C ARG A 75 -6.21 4.17 -3.60
N ALA A 76 -5.80 3.02 -4.11
CA ALA A 76 -4.87 2.12 -3.42
C ALA A 76 -3.50 2.76 -3.10
N TYR A 77 -3.11 3.77 -3.87
CA TYR A 77 -1.86 4.52 -3.72
C TYR A 77 -1.99 5.81 -2.89
N VAL A 78 -3.11 6.03 -2.24
CA VAL A 78 -3.25 7.12 -1.25
C VAL A 78 -2.33 6.80 -0.06
N LEU A 79 -1.72 7.82 0.51
CA LEU A 79 -0.89 7.67 1.71
C LEU A 79 -1.74 7.11 2.85
N PHE A 80 -1.19 6.14 3.56
CA PHE A 80 -1.91 5.51 4.67
C PHE A 80 -2.20 6.48 5.80
N ASP A 81 -1.28 7.43 6.05
CA ASP A 81 -1.50 8.51 7.02
C ASP A 81 -2.69 9.39 6.67
N ASP A 82 -2.92 9.67 5.38
CA ASP A 82 -4.10 10.41 4.92
C ASP A 82 -5.38 9.59 5.17
N CYS A 83 -5.33 8.27 5.00
CA CYS A 83 -6.44 7.39 5.32
C CYS A 83 -6.76 7.41 6.83
N LEU A 84 -5.73 7.34 7.68
CA LEU A 84 -5.88 7.44 9.14
C LEU A 84 -6.44 8.79 9.55
N GLN A 85 -5.94 9.89 8.98
CA GLN A 85 -6.46 11.22 9.29
C GLN A 85 -7.94 11.35 8.90
N ARG A 86 -8.30 10.87 7.72
CA ARG A 86 -9.70 10.87 7.26
C ARG A 86 -10.61 10.00 8.13
N TYR A 87 -10.07 8.90 8.68
CA TYR A 87 -10.78 8.08 9.65
C TYR A 87 -10.99 8.83 10.98
N LEU A 88 -9.97 9.54 11.48
CA LEU A 88 -10.10 10.35 12.69
C LEU A 88 -11.11 11.49 12.51
N ASP A 89 -11.10 12.19 11.35
CA ASP A 89 -12.10 13.20 11.03
C ASP A 89 -13.53 12.63 11.06
N PHE A 90 -13.71 11.38 10.64
CA PHE A 90 -14.99 10.68 10.71
C PHE A 90 -15.34 10.31 12.16
N VAL A 91 -14.38 9.81 12.93
CA VAL A 91 -14.55 9.45 14.35
C VAL A 91 -14.95 10.67 15.17
N ASP A 92 -14.38 11.84 14.90
CA ASP A 92 -14.64 13.08 15.64
C ASP A 92 -16.08 13.60 15.46
N ARG A 93 -16.79 13.14 14.43
CA ARG A 93 -18.22 13.42 14.23
C ARG A 93 -19.15 12.45 14.94
N MET A 94 -18.64 11.44 15.64
CA MET A 94 -19.46 10.53 16.44
C MET A 94 -19.95 11.20 17.72
N ASP A 95 -21.19 10.93 18.12
CA ASP A 95 -21.81 11.56 19.31
C ASP A 95 -21.14 11.18 20.62
N ARG A 96 -20.72 9.91 20.78
CA ARG A 96 -20.22 9.37 22.05
C ARG A 96 -18.74 9.71 22.28
N LYS A 97 -18.46 10.61 23.21
CA LYS A 97 -17.10 11.02 23.60
C LYS A 97 -16.17 9.85 23.94
N LYS A 98 -16.66 8.87 24.73
CA LYS A 98 -15.86 7.69 25.10
C LYS A 98 -15.45 6.84 23.89
N THR A 99 -16.33 6.73 22.89
CA THR A 99 -16.03 6.00 21.64
C THR A 99 -14.94 6.73 20.86
N ARG A 100 -15.04 8.06 20.71
CA ARG A 100 -14.01 8.87 20.04
C ARG A 100 -12.66 8.69 20.70
N GLN A 101 -12.56 8.86 22.02
CA GLN A 101 -11.32 8.68 22.77
C GLN A 101 -10.73 7.28 22.60
N SER A 102 -11.57 6.24 22.65
CA SER A 102 -11.12 4.86 22.43
C SER A 102 -10.56 4.64 21.02
N TYR A 103 -11.17 5.23 19.99
CA TYR A 103 -10.72 5.07 18.60
C TYR A 103 -9.45 5.86 18.33
N HIS A 104 -9.30 7.07 18.85
CA HIS A 104 -8.05 7.82 18.81
C HIS A 104 -6.90 7.04 19.48
N SER A 105 -7.14 6.47 20.65
CA SER A 105 -6.14 5.64 21.35
C SER A 105 -5.70 4.45 20.51
N ARG A 106 -6.64 3.76 19.84
CA ARG A 106 -6.32 2.60 18.98
C ARG A 106 -5.56 3.00 17.72
N VAL A 107 -5.89 4.14 17.12
CA VAL A 107 -5.11 4.69 15.99
C VAL A 107 -3.68 5.00 16.42
N ASN A 108 -3.48 5.57 17.62
CA ASN A 108 -2.14 5.83 18.14
C ASN A 108 -1.34 4.54 18.33
N VAL A 109 -1.96 3.49 18.87
CA VAL A 109 -1.31 2.17 19.02
C VAL A 109 -0.98 1.54 17.67
N LEU A 110 -1.84 1.72 16.65
CA LEU A 110 -1.52 1.30 15.28
C LEU A 110 -0.32 2.06 14.71
N LYS A 111 -0.24 3.37 14.95
CA LYS A 111 0.93 4.20 14.54
C LYS A 111 2.21 3.77 15.26
N GLU A 112 2.13 3.43 16.55
CA GLU A 112 3.27 2.85 17.31
C GLU A 112 3.76 1.57 16.62
N TYR A 113 2.86 0.64 16.31
CA TYR A 113 3.21 -0.59 15.61
C TYR A 113 3.87 -0.33 14.25
N ILE A 114 3.29 0.56 13.44
CA ILE A 114 3.86 0.94 12.14
C ILE A 114 5.29 1.45 12.29
N ALA A 115 5.56 2.23 13.33
CA ALA A 115 6.90 2.78 13.60
C ALA A 115 7.92 1.71 14.01
N THR A 116 7.51 0.55 14.52
CA THR A 116 8.42 -0.57 14.85
C THR A 116 8.84 -1.39 13.63
N ARG A 117 8.14 -1.24 12.49
CA ARG A 117 8.39 -2.06 11.30
C ARG A 117 9.61 -1.60 10.51
N VAL A 118 10.41 -2.56 10.06
CA VAL A 118 11.53 -2.33 9.13
C VAL A 118 11.03 -1.82 7.77
N THR A 119 9.87 -2.34 7.32
CA THR A 119 9.22 -1.89 6.08
C THR A 119 8.06 -0.97 6.44
N PRO A 120 8.14 0.34 6.15
CA PRO A 120 7.08 1.28 6.51
C PRO A 120 5.81 1.02 5.71
N LEU A 121 4.66 1.12 6.38
CA LEU A 121 3.35 1.13 5.75
C LEU A 121 3.09 2.54 5.18
N LYS A 122 3.35 2.72 3.90
CA LYS A 122 3.28 4.04 3.26
C LYS A 122 1.95 4.28 2.53
N TYR A 123 1.44 3.28 1.85
CA TYR A 123 0.25 3.38 0.99
C TYR A 123 -0.87 2.46 1.45
N ALA A 124 -2.11 2.82 1.13
CA ALA A 124 -3.31 2.08 1.51
C ALA A 124 -3.28 0.60 1.10
N TYR A 125 -2.76 0.27 -0.10
CA TYR A 125 -2.71 -1.11 -0.60
C TYR A 125 -1.82 -2.04 0.24
N GLN A 126 -0.89 -1.48 1.03
CA GLN A 126 -0.01 -2.25 1.92
C GLN A 126 -0.72 -2.68 3.22
N PHE A 127 -1.91 -2.14 3.46
CA PHE A 127 -2.78 -2.55 4.56
C PHE A 127 -3.55 -3.80 4.13
N ASP A 128 -2.87 -4.92 4.17
CA ASP A 128 -3.33 -6.24 3.73
C ASP A 128 -3.55 -7.21 4.90
N GLU A 129 -3.95 -8.45 4.58
CA GLU A 129 -4.22 -9.48 5.57
C GLU A 129 -2.98 -9.82 6.41
N SER A 130 -1.78 -9.86 5.79
CA SER A 130 -0.52 -10.13 6.49
C SER A 130 -0.22 -9.04 7.50
N PHE A 131 -0.31 -7.76 7.09
CA PHE A 131 -0.13 -6.63 8.00
C PHE A 131 -1.09 -6.66 9.19
N CYS A 132 -2.36 -6.96 8.92
CA CYS A 132 -3.39 -7.00 9.95
C CYS A 132 -3.18 -8.16 10.94
N ASN A 133 -2.77 -9.34 10.47
CA ASN A 133 -2.40 -10.48 11.32
C ASN A 133 -1.21 -10.11 12.21
N ASP A 134 -0.12 -9.60 11.61
CA ASP A 134 1.09 -9.21 12.34
C ASP A 134 0.77 -8.16 13.45
N PHE A 135 -0.11 -7.19 13.15
CA PHE A 135 -0.53 -6.20 14.14
C PHE A 135 -1.31 -6.83 15.30
N ILE A 136 -2.25 -7.74 15.03
CA ILE A 136 -3.03 -8.42 16.07
C ILE A 136 -2.14 -9.32 16.91
N ASP A 137 -1.17 -10.02 16.30
CA ASP A 137 -0.20 -10.83 17.01
C ASP A 137 0.74 -9.97 17.87
N TRP A 138 1.20 -8.83 17.37
CA TRP A 138 1.98 -7.87 18.14
C TRP A 138 1.22 -7.36 19.37
N ILE A 139 -0.09 -7.05 19.26
CA ILE A 139 -0.93 -6.68 20.39
C ILE A 139 -0.98 -7.81 21.43
N TYR A 140 -1.10 -9.06 20.99
CA TYR A 140 -1.28 -10.20 21.90
C TYR A 140 0.03 -10.70 22.51
N LEU A 141 1.06 -10.86 21.68
CA LEU A 141 2.34 -11.48 22.07
C LEU A 141 3.35 -10.45 22.59
N ASP A 142 3.65 -9.41 21.81
CA ASP A 142 4.72 -8.46 22.15
C ASP A 142 4.29 -7.46 23.22
N ARG A 143 3.00 -7.05 23.20
CA ARG A 143 2.43 -6.19 24.26
C ARG A 143 1.82 -6.99 25.43
N GLU A 144 1.92 -8.29 25.41
CA GLU A 144 1.42 -9.21 26.46
C GLU A 144 -0.04 -8.91 26.87
N SER A 145 -0.88 -8.52 25.91
CA SER A 145 -2.26 -8.14 26.19
C SER A 145 -3.17 -9.36 26.40
N SER A 146 -4.26 -9.18 27.14
CA SER A 146 -5.26 -10.23 27.31
C SER A 146 -5.95 -10.61 25.99
N ALA A 147 -6.46 -11.83 25.87
CA ALA A 147 -7.27 -12.26 24.73
C ALA A 147 -8.48 -11.34 24.48
N ARG A 148 -9.07 -10.80 25.54
CA ARG A 148 -10.15 -9.81 25.43
C ARG A 148 -9.68 -8.51 24.75
N THR A 149 -8.49 -8.02 25.13
CA THR A 149 -7.88 -6.83 24.50
C THR A 149 -7.59 -7.08 23.04
N ARG A 150 -6.95 -8.22 22.71
CA ARG A 150 -6.71 -8.65 21.33
C ARG A 150 -8.01 -8.62 20.50
N ASN A 151 -9.08 -9.25 21.00
CA ASN A 151 -10.36 -9.30 20.29
C ASN A 151 -11.00 -7.91 20.14
N ASN A 152 -10.83 -7.01 21.10
CA ASN A 152 -11.29 -5.63 20.99
C ASN A 152 -10.52 -4.86 19.89
N TYR A 153 -9.20 -5.08 19.76
CA TYR A 153 -8.42 -4.50 18.67
C TYR A 153 -8.81 -5.08 17.31
N ARG A 154 -9.02 -6.40 17.23
CA ARG A 154 -9.49 -7.06 16.01
C ARG A 154 -10.85 -6.50 15.56
N GLY A 155 -11.82 -6.36 16.47
CA GLY A 155 -13.14 -5.78 16.16
C GLY A 155 -13.06 -4.33 15.69
N TRP A 156 -12.20 -3.52 16.32
CA TRP A 156 -11.96 -2.16 15.86
C TRP A 156 -11.27 -2.12 14.49
N LEU A 157 -10.25 -2.95 14.29
CA LEU A 157 -9.51 -3.03 13.02
C LEU A 157 -10.43 -3.47 11.88
N PHE A 158 -11.37 -4.40 12.15
CA PHE A 158 -12.41 -4.78 11.20
C PHE A 158 -13.26 -3.57 10.78
N GLY A 159 -13.75 -2.78 11.75
CA GLY A 159 -14.53 -1.57 11.45
C GLY A 159 -13.73 -0.49 10.71
N PHE A 160 -12.45 -0.32 11.03
CA PHE A 160 -11.54 0.55 10.28
C PHE A 160 -11.34 0.04 8.84
N SER A 161 -11.20 -1.26 8.65
CA SER A 161 -11.09 -1.89 7.33
C SER A 161 -12.35 -1.68 6.49
N GLU A 162 -13.53 -1.80 7.08
CA GLU A 162 -14.80 -1.48 6.42
C GLU A 162 -14.86 0.01 5.97
N PHE A 163 -14.36 0.92 6.81
CA PHE A 163 -14.24 2.32 6.43
C PHE A 163 -13.32 2.51 5.21
N MET A 164 -12.21 1.77 5.15
CA MET A 164 -11.26 1.80 4.04
C MET A 164 -11.88 1.23 2.74
N VAL A 165 -12.63 0.11 2.84
CA VAL A 165 -13.35 -0.50 1.70
C VAL A 165 -14.43 0.45 1.18
N ALA A 166 -15.26 1.01 2.05
CA ALA A 166 -16.34 1.94 1.67
C ALA A 166 -15.83 3.16 0.90
N ARG A 167 -14.57 3.59 1.14
CA ARG A 167 -13.91 4.70 0.44
C ARG A 167 -13.03 4.27 -0.71
N LYS A 168 -13.04 2.99 -1.04
CA LYS A 168 -12.25 2.41 -2.12
C LYS A 168 -10.73 2.64 -1.95
N TYR A 169 -10.23 2.66 -0.73
CA TYR A 169 -8.80 2.65 -0.44
C TYR A 169 -8.21 1.25 -0.56
N ILE A 170 -9.00 0.23 -0.19
CA ILE A 170 -8.70 -1.19 -0.37
C ILE A 170 -9.90 -1.88 -1.00
N ALA A 171 -9.68 -3.01 -1.67
CA ALA A 171 -10.73 -3.74 -2.39
C ALA A 171 -11.62 -4.58 -1.46
N ASN A 172 -11.01 -5.26 -0.48
CA ASN A 172 -11.68 -6.18 0.44
C ASN A 172 -11.23 -5.90 1.87
N ASN A 173 -12.02 -6.36 2.84
CA ASN A 173 -11.66 -6.23 4.25
C ASN A 173 -10.58 -7.29 4.62
N PRO A 174 -9.31 -6.86 4.93
CA PRO A 174 -8.24 -7.80 5.24
C PRO A 174 -8.39 -8.51 6.59
N VAL A 175 -9.32 -8.04 7.45
CA VAL A 175 -9.54 -8.59 8.79
C VAL A 175 -10.65 -9.66 8.80
N GLU A 176 -11.37 -9.84 7.70
CA GLU A 176 -12.54 -10.71 7.62
C GLU A 176 -12.23 -12.17 8.01
N LYS A 177 -11.05 -12.67 7.61
CA LYS A 177 -10.62 -14.05 7.86
C LYS A 177 -9.78 -14.23 9.12
N ILE A 178 -9.38 -13.15 9.79
CA ILE A 178 -8.57 -13.20 11.00
C ILE A 178 -9.42 -13.71 12.18
N LYS A 179 -8.98 -14.78 12.80
CA LYS A 179 -9.67 -15.43 13.93
C LYS A 179 -9.23 -14.88 15.27
#